data_6252c578b211c2c6b74416bd366f1ee9
#
_entry.id   6252c578b211c2c6b74416bd366f1ee9
#
_cell.length_a   1.000
_cell.length_b   1.000
_cell.length_c   1.000
_cell.angle_alpha   90.00
_cell.angle_beta   90.00
_cell.angle_gamma   90.00
#
_symmetry.space_group_name_H-M   'P 1'
#
loop_
_entity.id
_entity.type
_entity.pdbx_description
1 polymer ?
#
loop_
_entity_poly.entity_id
_entity_poly.type
_entity_poly.pdbx_seq_one_letter_code
_entity_poly.pdbx_strand_id
1 'polypeptide(L)'
;MSFATRFNKGQSFNIDTKDYNYVKMSELYAKEGNDTVHKVDGMFLHQGKLGIQPVFIDIEHKQLVNAPAYLENTVREIMNDPDAVNDIKAGKVGYTIREYESHGKKCYAVNWVDIEG
;
A
#
# COMPACT_ATOMS: atom_id res chain seq x y z
N MET A 1 -26.38 -2.91 -7.45
CA MET A 1 -24.99 -3.37 -7.40
C MET A 1 -24.94 -4.82 -7.88
N SER A 2 -24.06 -5.13 -8.81
CA SER A 2 -23.97 -6.47 -9.37
C SER A 2 -23.37 -7.46 -8.36
N PHE A 3 -23.63 -8.74 -8.58
CA PHE A 3 -23.07 -9.81 -7.76
C PHE A 3 -21.52 -9.73 -7.71
N ALA A 4 -20.90 -9.56 -8.87
CA ALA A 4 -19.44 -9.50 -8.97
C ALA A 4 -18.86 -8.33 -8.17
N THR A 5 -19.48 -7.16 -8.25
CA THR A 5 -19.04 -5.98 -7.51
C THR A 5 -19.10 -6.19 -5.99
N ARG A 6 -20.15 -6.89 -5.53
CA ARG A 6 -20.32 -7.15 -4.09
C ARG A 6 -19.28 -8.12 -3.54
N PHE A 7 -18.91 -9.14 -4.31
CA PHE A 7 -18.07 -10.22 -3.81
C PHE A 7 -16.61 -10.15 -4.25
N ASN A 8 -16.26 -9.18 -5.09
CA ASN A 8 -14.87 -8.92 -5.47
C ASN A 8 -14.28 -7.75 -4.67
N LYS A 9 -14.61 -7.65 -3.40
CA LYS A 9 -14.16 -6.55 -2.53
C LYS A 9 -12.65 -6.44 -2.44
N GLY A 10 -11.93 -7.57 -2.53
CA GLY A 10 -10.48 -7.57 -2.53
C GLY A 10 -9.87 -7.02 -3.81
N GLN A 11 -10.71 -6.72 -4.82
CA GLN A 11 -10.28 -6.18 -6.11
C GLN A 11 -10.79 -4.75 -6.31
N SER A 12 -10.77 -3.96 -5.23
CA SER A 12 -11.21 -2.55 -5.28
C SER A 12 -10.42 -1.72 -6.29
N PHE A 13 -9.19 -2.14 -6.57
CA PHE A 13 -8.30 -1.48 -7.53
C PHE A 13 -8.06 -2.44 -8.69
N ASN A 14 -8.57 -2.09 -9.85
CA ASN A 14 -8.46 -2.93 -11.05
C ASN A 14 -7.19 -2.58 -11.81
N ILE A 15 -6.05 -3.00 -11.27
CA ILE A 15 -4.74 -2.72 -11.84
C ILE A 15 -4.06 -4.04 -12.18
N ASP A 16 -3.59 -4.16 -13.43
CA ASP A 16 -2.81 -5.33 -13.84
C ASP A 16 -1.37 -5.16 -13.38
N THR A 17 -0.98 -5.97 -12.40
CA THR A 17 0.36 -5.91 -11.80
C THR A 17 1.27 -7.05 -12.24
N LYS A 18 0.92 -7.70 -13.34
CA LYS A 18 1.64 -8.90 -13.81
C LYS A 18 3.14 -8.67 -14.02
N ASP A 19 3.50 -7.49 -14.53
CA ASP A 19 4.89 -7.16 -14.83
C ASP A 19 5.58 -6.33 -13.73
N TYR A 20 4.94 -6.20 -12.57
CA TYR A 20 5.48 -5.39 -11.47
C TYR A 20 6.44 -6.20 -10.61
N ASN A 21 7.43 -5.53 -10.06
CA ASN A 21 8.42 -6.14 -9.17
C ASN A 21 8.06 -5.86 -7.72
N TYR A 22 8.25 -6.88 -6.86
CA TYR A 22 8.09 -6.69 -5.43
C TYR A 22 9.31 -5.99 -4.84
N VAL A 23 9.06 -5.06 -3.93
CA VAL A 23 10.12 -4.39 -3.18
C VAL A 23 9.70 -4.33 -1.72
N LYS A 24 10.66 -4.52 -0.81
CA LYS A 24 10.39 -4.39 0.61
C LYS A 24 10.42 -2.92 1.00
N MET A 25 9.57 -2.53 1.96
CA MET A 25 9.55 -1.15 2.43
C MET A 25 10.91 -0.73 3.00
N SER A 26 11.64 -1.65 3.64
CA SER A 26 12.99 -1.40 4.14
C SER A 26 13.97 -1.06 3.00
N GLU A 27 13.84 -1.74 1.87
CA GLU A 27 14.66 -1.47 0.69
C GLU A 27 14.35 -0.10 0.09
N LEU A 28 13.07 0.22 0.03
CA LEU A 28 12.60 1.52 -0.48
C LEU A 28 13.09 2.65 0.42
N TYR A 29 13.03 2.47 1.74
CA TYR A 29 13.55 3.43 2.69
C TYR A 29 15.05 3.63 2.54
N ALA A 30 15.81 2.55 2.39
CA ALA A 30 17.26 2.62 2.23
C ALA A 30 17.66 3.41 0.98
N LYS A 31 16.84 3.34 -0.06
CA LYS A 31 17.09 4.03 -1.33
C LYS A 31 16.62 5.49 -1.32
N GLU A 32 15.44 5.75 -0.76
CA GLU A 32 14.77 7.06 -0.89
C GLU A 32 14.75 7.89 0.39
N GLY A 33 14.96 7.27 1.55
CA GLY A 33 14.95 7.97 2.84
C GLY A 33 13.54 8.26 3.35
N ASN A 34 13.47 9.16 4.35
CA ASN A 34 12.22 9.43 5.05
C ASN A 34 11.44 10.65 4.54
N ASP A 35 12.02 11.43 3.63
CA ASP A 35 11.38 12.66 3.14
C ASP A 35 10.69 12.50 1.78
N THR A 36 10.87 11.35 1.14
CA THR A 36 10.28 11.10 -0.18
C THR A 36 8.83 10.67 -0.05
N VAL A 37 7.95 11.34 -0.78
CA VAL A 37 6.53 10.96 -0.84
C VAL A 37 6.36 9.88 -1.91
N HIS A 38 5.84 8.73 -1.51
CA HIS A 38 5.54 7.62 -2.40
C HIS A 38 4.05 7.60 -2.70
N LYS A 39 3.69 7.69 -3.98
CA LYS A 39 2.29 7.66 -4.38
C LYS A 39 1.72 6.26 -4.28
N VAL A 40 0.49 6.15 -3.78
CA VAL A 40 -0.24 4.89 -3.72
C VAL A 40 -1.31 4.91 -4.79
N ASP A 41 -1.23 4.00 -5.75
CA ASP A 41 -2.22 3.88 -6.83
C ASP A 41 -3.25 2.79 -6.53
N GLY A 42 -2.97 1.96 -5.57
CA GLY A 42 -3.86 0.92 -5.11
C GLY A 42 -3.21 0.12 -4.00
N MET A 43 -3.95 -0.82 -3.44
CA MET A 43 -3.43 -1.69 -2.40
C MET A 43 -4.25 -2.97 -2.33
N PHE A 44 -3.65 -4.01 -1.77
CA PHE A 44 -4.34 -5.27 -1.56
C PHE A 44 -3.68 -6.04 -0.42
N LEU A 45 -4.34 -7.11 0.00
CA LEU A 45 -3.82 -8.02 1.02
C LEU A 45 -3.47 -9.34 0.35
N HIS A 46 -2.22 -9.75 0.50
CA HIS A 46 -1.72 -11.00 -0.06
C HIS A 46 -1.66 -12.06 1.04
N GLN A 47 -2.26 -13.22 0.80
CA GLN A 47 -2.19 -14.34 1.73
C GLN A 47 -0.91 -15.12 1.46
N GLY A 48 0.07 -14.96 2.35
CA GLY A 48 1.34 -15.69 2.28
C GLY A 48 1.39 -16.86 3.26
N LYS A 49 2.51 -17.57 3.26
CA LYS A 49 2.73 -18.70 4.17
C LYS A 49 2.81 -18.25 5.63
N LEU A 50 3.30 -17.05 5.88
CA LEU A 50 3.50 -16.51 7.22
C LEU A 50 2.36 -15.60 7.68
N GLY A 51 1.29 -15.50 6.90
CA GLY A 51 0.15 -14.66 7.22
C GLY A 51 -0.20 -13.70 6.11
N ILE A 52 -0.97 -12.67 6.45
CA ILE A 52 -1.45 -11.70 5.48
C ILE A 52 -0.43 -10.56 5.33
N GLN A 53 -0.09 -10.28 4.08
CA GLN A 53 0.89 -9.26 3.71
C GLN A 53 0.17 -8.10 3.02
N PRO A 54 0.16 -6.88 3.62
CA PRO A 54 -0.34 -5.71 2.91
C PRO A 54 0.63 -5.31 1.81
N VAL A 55 0.08 -4.90 0.65
CA VAL A 55 0.88 -4.51 -0.51
C VAL A 55 0.34 -3.21 -1.08
N PHE A 56 1.22 -2.25 -1.31
CA PHE A 56 0.89 -1.00 -1.98
C PHE A 56 1.32 -1.06 -3.44
N ILE A 57 0.49 -0.54 -4.34
CA ILE A 57 0.75 -0.55 -5.78
C ILE A 57 1.26 0.82 -6.22
N ASP A 58 2.40 0.83 -6.90
CA ASP A 58 2.99 2.03 -7.50
C ASP A 58 3.07 1.81 -9.01
N ILE A 59 2.17 2.44 -9.76
CA ILE A 59 2.09 2.27 -11.21
C ILE A 59 3.29 2.92 -11.90
N GLU A 60 3.69 4.11 -11.45
CA GLU A 60 4.77 4.86 -12.08
C GLU A 60 6.07 4.07 -12.14
N HIS A 61 6.40 3.39 -11.06
CA HIS A 61 7.64 2.63 -10.97
C HIS A 61 7.44 1.13 -11.20
N LYS A 62 6.22 0.70 -11.47
CA LYS A 62 5.84 -0.70 -11.63
C LYS A 62 6.32 -1.55 -10.47
N GLN A 63 6.00 -1.11 -9.27
CA GLN A 63 6.43 -1.76 -8.03
C GLN A 63 5.24 -2.15 -7.16
N LEU A 64 5.43 -3.27 -6.45
CA LEU A 64 4.53 -3.73 -5.41
C LEU A 64 5.29 -3.66 -4.10
N VAL A 65 4.93 -2.70 -3.25
CA VAL A 65 5.66 -2.45 -2.00
C VAL A 65 5.05 -3.28 -0.88
N ASN A 66 5.86 -4.18 -0.30
CA ASN A 66 5.43 -4.96 0.85
C ASN A 66 5.43 -4.07 2.09
N ALA A 67 4.23 -3.78 2.60
CA ALA A 67 4.05 -2.94 3.77
C ALA A 67 4.12 -3.77 5.06
N PRO A 68 4.38 -3.13 6.21
CA PRO A 68 4.41 -3.85 7.49
C PRO A 68 3.07 -4.52 7.81
N ALA A 69 3.15 -5.69 8.45
CA ALA A 69 1.97 -6.49 8.76
C ALA A 69 0.96 -5.76 9.64
N TYR A 70 1.40 -4.84 10.50
CA TYR A 70 0.49 -4.09 11.38
C TYR A 70 -0.50 -3.22 10.60
N LEU A 71 -0.24 -2.97 9.31
CA LEU A 71 -1.13 -2.17 8.46
C LEU A 71 -2.28 -2.99 7.86
N GLU A 72 -2.38 -4.27 8.17
CA GLU A 72 -3.44 -5.12 7.63
C GLU A 72 -4.84 -4.52 7.86
N ASN A 73 -5.14 -4.13 9.10
CA ASN A 73 -6.46 -3.57 9.42
C ASN A 73 -6.69 -2.23 8.74
N THR A 74 -5.66 -1.40 8.66
CA THR A 74 -5.74 -0.11 7.97
C THR A 74 -6.06 -0.31 6.49
N VAL A 75 -5.41 -1.26 5.84
CA VAL A 75 -5.67 -1.58 4.44
C VAL A 75 -7.11 -2.08 4.25
N ARG A 76 -7.59 -2.94 5.16
CA ARG A 76 -8.97 -3.42 5.10
C ARG A 76 -9.97 -2.28 5.22
N GLU A 77 -9.74 -1.35 6.15
CA GLU A 77 -10.60 -0.18 6.32
C GLU A 77 -10.63 0.69 5.08
N ILE A 78 -9.46 0.94 4.49
CA ILE A 78 -9.35 1.75 3.28
C ILE A 78 -10.09 1.08 2.11
N MET A 79 -9.88 -0.22 1.92
CA MET A 79 -10.51 -0.96 0.82
C MET A 79 -12.02 -1.02 0.95
N ASN A 80 -12.55 -0.89 2.17
CA ASN A 80 -13.99 -0.88 2.42
C ASN A 80 -14.60 0.53 2.49
N ASP A 81 -13.78 1.56 2.30
CA ASP A 81 -14.23 2.96 2.33
C ASP A 81 -14.23 3.51 0.90
N PRO A 82 -15.43 3.71 0.30
CA PRO A 82 -15.51 4.20 -1.07
C PRO A 82 -14.81 5.54 -1.30
N ASP A 83 -14.87 6.44 -0.33
CA ASP A 83 -14.22 7.75 -0.46
C ASP A 83 -12.70 7.62 -0.47
N ALA A 84 -12.16 6.76 0.40
CA ALA A 84 -10.72 6.50 0.43
C ALA A 84 -10.25 5.84 -0.87
N VAL A 85 -10.99 4.87 -1.39
CA VAL A 85 -10.69 4.22 -2.66
C VAL A 85 -10.69 5.23 -3.81
N ASN A 86 -11.68 6.12 -3.83
CA ASN A 86 -11.75 7.16 -4.87
C ASN A 86 -10.58 8.13 -4.81
N ASP A 87 -10.16 8.53 -3.61
CA ASP A 87 -9.01 9.41 -3.43
C ASP A 87 -7.73 8.75 -3.95
N ILE A 88 -7.55 7.47 -3.67
CA ILE A 88 -6.39 6.71 -4.17
C ILE A 88 -6.42 6.63 -5.69
N LYS A 89 -7.57 6.30 -6.28
CA LYS A 89 -7.73 6.24 -7.74
C LYS A 89 -7.49 7.58 -8.41
N ALA A 90 -7.79 8.67 -7.71
CA ALA A 90 -7.59 10.03 -8.23
C ALA A 90 -6.13 10.50 -8.07
N GLY A 91 -5.26 9.70 -7.48
CA GLY A 91 -3.86 10.04 -7.29
C GLY A 91 -3.62 11.04 -6.17
N LYS A 92 -4.49 11.09 -5.18
CA LYS A 92 -4.44 12.07 -4.10
C LYS A 92 -3.80 11.54 -2.82
N VAL A 93 -3.35 10.29 -2.80
CA VAL A 93 -2.84 9.65 -1.59
C VAL A 93 -1.41 9.17 -1.80
N GLY A 94 -0.58 9.48 -0.83
CA GLY A 94 0.79 8.99 -0.78
C GLY A 94 1.20 8.73 0.65
N TYR A 95 2.45 8.40 0.84
CA TYR A 95 3.01 8.18 2.17
C TYR A 95 4.50 8.46 2.18
N THR A 96 4.99 8.78 3.38
CA THR A 96 6.44 8.78 3.66
C THR A 96 6.74 7.61 4.59
N ILE A 97 7.98 7.17 4.61
CA ILE A 97 8.41 6.04 5.42
C ILE A 97 9.25 6.55 6.58
N ARG A 98 8.98 6.06 7.79
CA ARG A 98 9.76 6.38 8.99
C ARG A 98 10.35 5.10 9.55
N GLU A 99 11.65 5.09 9.80
CA GLU A 99 12.33 3.98 10.47
C GLU A 99 12.36 4.23 11.97
N TYR A 100 12.10 3.20 12.75
CA TYR A 100 12.22 3.26 14.19
C TYR A 100 12.70 1.92 14.73
N GLU A 101 13.15 1.90 15.97
CA GLU A 101 13.58 0.66 16.62
C GLU A 101 12.53 0.20 17.63
N SER A 102 12.28 -1.09 17.63
CA SER A 102 11.40 -1.75 18.60
C SER A 102 12.01 -3.08 18.97
N HIS A 103 12.25 -3.28 20.26
CA HIS A 103 12.87 -4.51 20.78
C HIS A 103 14.19 -4.89 20.08
N GLY A 104 15.00 -3.88 19.78
CA GLY A 104 16.29 -4.08 19.14
C GLY A 104 16.22 -4.36 17.62
N LYS A 105 15.05 -4.25 17.03
CA LYS A 105 14.84 -4.46 15.58
C LYS A 105 14.41 -3.18 14.89
N LYS A 106 14.89 -3.00 13.67
CA LYS A 106 14.46 -1.89 12.83
C LYS A 106 13.06 -2.17 12.31
N CYS A 107 12.16 -1.22 12.52
CA CYS A 107 10.78 -1.29 12.07
C CYS A 107 10.47 -0.08 11.19
N TYR A 108 9.42 -0.20 10.39
CA TYR A 108 9.03 0.85 9.46
C TYR A 108 7.58 1.22 9.65
N ALA A 109 7.31 2.52 9.64
CA ALA A 109 5.96 3.06 9.74
C ALA A 109 5.69 3.96 8.55
N VAL A 110 4.42 4.09 8.18
CA VAL A 110 4.01 5.01 7.13
C VAL A 110 3.30 6.20 7.74
N ASN A 111 3.57 7.37 7.17
CA ASN A 111 2.82 8.58 7.44
C ASN A 111 2.06 8.92 6.16
N TRP A 112 0.74 8.91 6.24
CA TRP A 112 -0.10 9.20 5.08
C TRP A 112 0.00 10.67 4.70
N VAL A 113 0.04 10.95 3.41
CA VAL A 113 0.19 12.29 2.86
C VAL A 113 -0.89 12.51 1.83
N ASP A 114 -1.53 13.69 1.88
CA ASP A 114 -2.45 14.10 0.84
C ASP A 114 -1.65 14.73 -0.29
N ILE A 115 -1.85 14.22 -1.49
CA ILE A 115 -1.19 14.74 -2.69
C ILE A 115 -2.18 15.66 -3.39
N GLU A 116 -1.77 16.91 -3.57
CA GLU A 116 -2.53 17.87 -4.35
C GLU A 116 -2.11 17.74 -5.80
N GLY A 117 -3.07 17.38 -6.63
CA GLY A 117 -2.73 17.11 -8.00
C GLY A 117 -3.52 17.92 -9.01
#